data_da57a36cd68e111b3a5cec27ea880cc1
#
_entry.id   da57a36cd68e111b3a5cec27ea880cc1
#
_cell.length_a   1.000
_cell.length_b   1.000
_cell.length_c   1.000
_cell.angle_alpha   90.00
_cell.angle_beta   90.00
_cell.angle_gamma   90.00
#
_symmetry.space_group_name_H-M   'P 1'
#
loop_
_entity.id
_entity.type
_entity.pdbx_description
1 polymer ?
#
loop_
_entity_poly.entity_id
_entity_poly.type
_entity_poly.pdbx_seq_one_letter_code
_entity_poly.pdbx_strand_id
1 'polypeptide(L)'
;MENKLEIKYKNQKQSFEILEDSLLVKLNTLKHQMEYKIPFDEIKNDVYTVRSKGDKKEALLYFSFFFNIILILFIFFENYKFGPIYLYSIIFPLTLILTLVFNEFNKGFEEKHIESSKILYFIYTQKKASEIDIFIKNIFEKRNAFFKAKYFLIDPVLPYNAQYERYVWLYTNKYITQYEFDEIKEDLDKYFNFNPSI
;
A
#
# COMPACT_ATOMS: atom_id res chain seq x y z
N MET A 1 -11.91 13.87 -10.66
CA MET A 1 -11.15 12.79 -9.98
C MET A 1 -9.70 12.91 -10.37
N GLU A 2 -8.81 12.83 -9.42
CA GLU A 2 -7.37 12.84 -9.71
C GLU A 2 -6.97 11.43 -10.17
N ASN A 3 -6.65 11.30 -11.45
CA ASN A 3 -6.35 9.98 -12.05
C ASN A 3 -4.88 9.57 -11.85
N LYS A 4 -4.06 10.42 -11.25
CA LYS A 4 -2.63 10.19 -11.06
C LYS A 4 -2.20 10.52 -9.64
N LEU A 5 -1.37 9.64 -9.06
CA LEU A 5 -0.77 9.80 -7.73
C LEU A 5 0.74 9.62 -7.84
N GLU A 6 1.51 10.57 -7.29
CA GLU A 6 2.96 10.45 -7.13
C GLU A 6 3.34 10.51 -5.66
N ILE A 7 4.05 9.48 -5.20
CA ILE A 7 4.58 9.39 -3.84
C ILE A 7 6.10 9.45 -3.91
N LYS A 8 6.67 10.42 -3.18
CA LYS A 8 8.12 10.54 -2.98
C LYS A 8 8.43 10.39 -1.49
N TYR A 9 9.27 9.46 -1.17
CA TYR A 9 9.73 9.23 0.21
C TYR A 9 11.22 8.89 0.22
N LYS A 10 12.04 9.80 0.77
CA LYS A 10 13.51 9.70 0.70
C LYS A 10 13.95 9.49 -0.78
N ASN A 11 14.72 8.45 -1.04
CA ASN A 11 15.21 8.10 -2.39
C ASN A 11 14.26 7.16 -3.16
N GLN A 12 13.01 7.03 -2.71
CA GLN A 12 12.02 6.17 -3.35
C GLN A 12 10.94 7.01 -4.04
N LYS A 13 10.52 6.56 -5.22
CA LYS A 13 9.44 7.18 -5.98
C LYS A 13 8.46 6.10 -6.44
N GLN A 14 7.18 6.36 -6.23
CA GLN A 14 6.08 5.58 -6.79
C GLN A 14 5.19 6.50 -7.61
N SER A 15 4.69 6.01 -8.72
CA SER A 15 3.71 6.71 -9.55
C SER A 15 2.62 5.72 -9.99
N PHE A 16 1.38 6.15 -9.85
CA PHE A 16 0.19 5.38 -10.18
C PHE A 16 -0.69 6.22 -11.09
N GLU A 17 -1.29 5.58 -12.10
CA GLU A 17 -2.19 6.25 -13.03
C GLU A 17 -3.36 5.33 -13.36
N ILE A 18 -4.59 5.82 -13.10
CA ILE A 18 -5.83 5.11 -13.41
C ILE A 18 -6.13 5.29 -14.90
N LEU A 19 -6.10 4.19 -15.64
CA LEU A 19 -6.45 4.12 -17.05
C LEU A 19 -7.94 3.74 -17.23
N GLU A 20 -8.37 3.46 -18.45
CA GLU A 20 -9.76 3.09 -18.74
C GLU A 20 -10.13 1.71 -18.20
N ASP A 21 -9.21 0.74 -18.31
CA ASP A 21 -9.40 -0.69 -18.00
C ASP A 21 -8.39 -1.26 -17.00
N SER A 22 -7.43 -0.44 -16.56
CA SER A 22 -6.27 -0.90 -15.79
C SER A 22 -5.67 0.21 -14.93
N LEU A 23 -4.79 -0.19 -14.02
CA LEU A 23 -3.94 0.69 -13.22
C LEU A 23 -2.49 0.57 -13.71
N LEU A 24 -1.89 1.68 -14.17
CA LEU A 24 -0.47 1.75 -14.46
C LEU A 24 0.31 2.01 -13.17
N VAL A 25 1.28 1.16 -12.89
CA VAL A 25 2.12 1.21 -11.68
C VAL A 25 3.58 1.36 -12.09
N LYS A 26 4.25 2.39 -11.55
CA LYS A 26 5.69 2.61 -11.71
C LYS A 26 6.32 2.68 -10.32
N LEU A 27 7.18 1.72 -10.01
CA LEU A 27 7.89 1.62 -8.76
C LEU A 27 9.39 1.88 -9.00
N ASN A 28 9.94 2.84 -8.28
CA ASN A 28 11.38 3.04 -8.13
C ASN A 28 11.67 3.15 -6.65
N THR A 29 11.79 2.00 -6.00
CA THR A 29 11.97 1.86 -4.56
C THR A 29 13.19 1.01 -4.26
N LEU A 30 13.58 0.92 -2.99
CA LEU A 30 14.71 0.06 -2.57
C LEU A 30 14.45 -1.43 -2.82
N LYS A 31 13.17 -1.82 -2.92
CA LYS A 31 12.76 -3.22 -3.13
C LYS A 31 12.51 -3.53 -4.61
N HIS A 32 11.99 -2.56 -5.37
CA HIS A 32 11.46 -2.79 -6.71
C HIS A 32 11.77 -1.62 -7.65
N GLN A 33 12.25 -1.95 -8.83
CA GLN A 33 12.37 -1.01 -9.97
C GLN A 33 11.66 -1.62 -11.16
N MET A 34 10.38 -1.24 -11.35
CA MET A 34 9.53 -1.85 -12.37
C MET A 34 8.38 -0.91 -12.79
N GLU A 35 7.88 -1.15 -14.00
CA GLU A 35 6.69 -0.51 -14.55
C GLU A 35 5.80 -1.58 -15.18
N TYR A 36 4.49 -1.57 -14.86
CA TYR A 36 3.52 -2.53 -15.38
C TYR A 36 2.10 -2.01 -15.23
N LYS A 37 1.19 -2.63 -15.98
CA LYS A 37 -0.24 -2.44 -15.84
C LYS A 37 -0.86 -3.61 -15.06
N ILE A 38 -1.86 -3.30 -14.25
CA ILE A 38 -2.72 -4.26 -13.56
C ILE A 38 -4.14 -4.05 -14.10
N PRO A 39 -4.71 -5.01 -14.83
CA PRO A 39 -6.10 -4.97 -15.26
C PRO A 39 -7.05 -4.90 -14.03
N PHE A 40 -8.21 -4.25 -14.18
CA PHE A 40 -9.13 -4.09 -13.06
C PHE A 40 -9.72 -5.41 -12.55
N ASP A 41 -9.82 -6.43 -13.38
CA ASP A 41 -10.27 -7.78 -13.00
C ASP A 41 -9.26 -8.53 -12.10
N GLU A 42 -8.01 -8.06 -12.07
CA GLU A 42 -6.95 -8.60 -11.21
C GLU A 42 -6.80 -7.83 -9.88
N ILE A 43 -7.58 -6.75 -9.66
CA ILE A 43 -7.54 -5.95 -8.42
C ILE A 43 -8.69 -6.37 -7.51
N LYS A 44 -8.38 -6.91 -6.33
CA LYS A 44 -9.38 -7.31 -5.32
C LYS A 44 -9.78 -6.16 -4.39
N ASN A 45 -10.77 -6.42 -3.51
CA ASN A 45 -11.24 -5.43 -2.53
C ASN A 45 -10.41 -5.38 -1.24
N ASP A 46 -9.48 -6.32 -1.07
CA ASP A 46 -8.75 -6.46 0.18
C ASP A 46 -7.59 -5.48 0.26
N VAL A 47 -7.66 -4.63 1.30
CA VAL A 47 -6.63 -3.63 1.61
C VAL A 47 -6.05 -3.97 2.98
N TYR A 48 -4.74 -4.10 3.05
CA TYR A 48 -4.04 -4.36 4.31
C TYR A 48 -2.80 -3.49 4.45
N THR A 49 -2.38 -3.28 5.70
CA THR A 49 -1.20 -2.46 6.02
C THR A 49 -0.08 -3.34 6.54
N VAL A 50 1.09 -3.19 5.94
CA VAL A 50 2.33 -3.83 6.38
C VAL A 50 3.22 -2.79 7.04
N ARG A 51 3.61 -3.04 8.28
CA ARG A 51 4.61 -2.23 8.96
C ARG A 51 5.98 -2.86 8.74
N SER A 52 6.87 -2.12 8.11
CA SER A 52 8.27 -2.50 8.00
C SER A 52 8.90 -2.45 9.41
N LYS A 53 9.09 -3.60 10.05
CA LYS A 53 9.91 -3.68 11.25
C LYS A 53 11.35 -3.40 10.87
N GLY A 54 11.94 -2.42 11.54
CA GLY A 54 13.35 -2.06 11.34
C GLY A 54 14.33 -3.04 11.99
N ASP A 55 14.25 -4.32 11.67
CA ASP A 55 14.95 -5.40 12.37
C ASP A 55 16.48 -5.28 12.43
N LYS A 56 17.09 -4.58 11.47
CA LYS A 56 18.55 -4.37 11.50
C LYS A 56 19.01 -3.14 12.30
N LYS A 57 18.10 -2.36 12.82
CA LYS A 57 18.36 -1.03 13.39
C LYS A 57 18.46 -1.05 14.89
N GLU A 58 17.67 -1.91 15.53
CA GLU A 58 17.80 -2.15 16.97
C GLU A 58 19.18 -2.71 17.28
N ALA A 59 19.68 -3.65 16.47
CA ALA A 59 21.05 -4.18 16.61
C ALA A 59 22.11 -3.10 16.48
N LEU A 60 21.96 -2.14 15.56
CA LEU A 60 22.92 -1.06 15.35
C LEU A 60 22.87 -0.04 16.50
N LEU A 61 21.69 0.23 17.05
CA LEU A 61 21.49 1.06 18.25
C LEU A 61 22.13 0.40 19.47
N TYR A 62 21.89 -0.90 19.71
CA TYR A 62 22.50 -1.64 20.81
C TYR A 62 24.01 -1.72 20.65
N PHE A 63 24.51 -1.93 19.42
CA PHE A 63 25.95 -1.93 19.16
C PHE A 63 26.60 -0.57 19.44
N SER A 64 25.97 0.53 18.99
CA SER A 64 26.45 1.88 19.25
C SER A 64 26.43 2.23 20.75
N PHE A 65 25.36 1.82 21.46
CA PHE A 65 25.25 2.00 22.90
C PHE A 65 26.32 1.21 23.66
N PHE A 66 26.52 -0.06 23.29
CA PHE A 66 27.56 -0.92 23.86
C PHE A 66 28.99 -0.37 23.59
N PHE A 67 29.23 0.11 22.38
CA PHE A 67 30.50 0.76 22.03
C PHE A 67 30.77 2.01 22.86
N ASN A 68 29.78 2.84 23.12
CA ASN A 68 29.90 3.99 23.99
C ASN A 68 30.18 3.61 25.46
N ILE A 69 29.56 2.51 25.95
CA ILE A 69 29.89 1.99 27.30
C ILE A 69 31.34 1.54 27.37
N ILE A 70 31.86 0.82 26.37
CA ILE A 70 33.25 0.39 26.31
C ILE A 70 34.18 1.61 26.33
N LEU A 71 33.87 2.66 25.54
CA LEU A 71 34.64 3.89 25.56
C LEU A 71 34.68 4.54 26.93
N ILE A 72 33.57 4.59 27.66
CA ILE A 72 33.48 5.11 29.02
C ILE A 72 34.33 4.27 29.98
N LEU A 73 34.26 2.94 29.87
CA LEU A 73 35.09 2.05 30.70
C LEU A 73 36.59 2.25 30.43
N PHE A 74 37.00 2.40 29.17
CA PHE A 74 38.37 2.74 28.81
C PHE A 74 38.83 4.05 29.47
N ILE A 75 37.96 5.05 29.49
CA ILE A 75 38.24 6.33 30.19
C ILE A 75 38.48 6.12 31.69
N PHE A 76 37.78 5.20 32.33
CA PHE A 76 37.89 4.94 33.77
C PHE A 76 39.09 4.05 34.15
N PHE A 77 39.51 3.12 33.28
CA PHE A 77 40.52 2.10 33.65
C PHE A 77 41.95 2.44 33.22
N GLU A 78 42.18 3.37 32.29
CA GLU A 78 43.55 3.83 31.99
C GLU A 78 44.01 4.91 32.97
N ASN A 79 45.14 4.68 33.63
CA ASN A 79 45.83 5.68 34.49
C ASN A 79 46.38 6.83 33.61
N TYR A 80 45.72 7.95 33.63
CA TYR A 80 45.74 9.01 32.62
C TYR A 80 46.99 9.85 32.54
N LYS A 81 47.58 9.89 31.35
CA LYS A 81 48.25 11.09 30.81
C LYS A 81 47.21 11.83 29.93
N PHE A 82 47.09 13.15 30.16
CA PHE A 82 46.04 14.07 29.66
C PHE A 82 45.62 14.00 28.17
N GLY A 83 46.40 13.36 27.29
CA GLY A 83 46.14 13.32 25.84
C GLY A 83 44.90 12.55 25.40
N PRO A 84 44.63 11.33 25.88
CA PRO A 84 43.48 10.51 25.46
C PRO A 84 42.11 11.09 25.82
N ILE A 85 42.00 11.81 26.94
CA ILE A 85 40.71 12.37 27.41
C ILE A 85 40.08 13.34 26.41
N TYR A 86 40.88 14.20 25.76
CA TYR A 86 40.37 15.13 24.75
C TYR A 86 39.80 14.38 23.52
N LEU A 87 40.44 13.28 23.13
CA LEU A 87 39.98 12.46 22.00
C LEU A 87 38.64 11.80 22.32
N TYR A 88 38.50 11.22 23.49
CA TYR A 88 37.25 10.57 23.93
C TYR A 88 36.11 11.58 24.14
N SER A 89 36.40 12.79 24.63
CA SER A 89 35.40 13.84 24.80
C SER A 89 34.79 14.33 23.46
N ILE A 90 35.48 14.12 22.34
CA ILE A 90 35.02 14.44 21.00
C ILE A 90 34.31 13.22 20.36
N ILE A 91 34.91 12.03 20.50
CA ILE A 91 34.36 10.81 19.87
C ILE A 91 33.01 10.41 20.47
N PHE A 92 32.83 10.50 21.79
CA PHE A 92 31.60 10.11 22.47
C PHE A 92 30.36 10.90 22.01
N PRO A 93 30.33 12.24 22.03
CA PRO A 93 29.21 12.99 21.53
C PRO A 93 29.00 12.80 20.02
N LEU A 94 30.07 12.63 19.24
CA LEU A 94 29.99 12.39 17.82
C LEU A 94 29.27 11.05 17.51
N THR A 95 29.63 9.96 18.19
CA THR A 95 28.97 8.65 18.02
C THR A 95 27.54 8.69 18.49
N LEU A 96 27.20 9.41 19.56
CA LEU A 96 25.84 9.59 20.07
C LEU A 96 25.00 10.37 19.06
N ILE A 97 25.50 11.48 18.51
CA ILE A 97 24.81 12.26 17.47
C ILE A 97 24.62 11.42 16.22
N LEU A 98 25.62 10.68 15.75
CA LEU A 98 25.51 9.78 14.61
C LEU A 98 24.42 8.74 14.84
N THR A 99 24.35 8.15 16.02
CA THR A 99 23.32 7.16 16.38
C THR A 99 21.93 7.75 16.34
N LEU A 100 21.73 8.95 16.89
CA LEU A 100 20.44 9.65 16.86
C LEU A 100 20.03 10.02 15.43
N VAL A 101 20.96 10.54 14.64
CA VAL A 101 20.74 10.86 13.23
C VAL A 101 20.38 9.60 12.42
N PHE A 102 21.11 8.50 12.60
CA PHE A 102 20.82 7.23 11.96
C PHE A 102 19.44 6.69 12.36
N ASN A 103 19.03 6.84 13.62
CA ASN A 103 17.72 6.43 14.09
C ASN A 103 16.59 7.21 13.40
N GLU A 104 16.72 8.54 13.26
CA GLU A 104 15.74 9.36 12.54
C GLU A 104 15.67 9.00 11.04
N PHE A 105 16.83 8.80 10.39
CA PHE A 105 16.85 8.38 8.98
C PHE A 105 16.25 7.00 8.75
N ASN A 106 16.17 6.21 9.77
CA ASN A 106 15.75 4.81 9.71
C ASN A 106 14.34 4.54 10.22
N LYS A 107 13.56 5.54 10.62
CA LYS A 107 12.13 5.34 10.94
C LYS A 107 11.47 4.58 9.81
N GLY A 108 10.92 3.41 10.13
CA GLY A 108 10.18 2.59 9.19
C GLY A 108 8.98 3.38 8.65
N PHE A 109 8.52 3.01 7.49
CA PHE A 109 7.28 3.50 6.92
C PHE A 109 6.28 2.35 6.86
N GLU A 110 5.01 2.70 6.86
CA GLU A 110 3.93 1.76 6.62
C GLU A 110 3.74 1.60 5.11
N GLU A 111 3.40 0.40 4.68
CA GLU A 111 3.03 0.11 3.31
C GLU A 111 1.54 -0.28 3.31
N LYS A 112 0.72 0.39 2.53
CA LYS A 112 -0.68 0.03 2.33
C LYS A 112 -0.78 -0.76 1.03
N HIS A 113 -1.18 -2.02 1.14
CA HIS A 113 -1.26 -2.96 0.04
C HIS A 113 -2.70 -3.14 -0.41
N ILE A 114 -2.89 -3.33 -1.71
CA ILE A 114 -4.14 -3.84 -2.29
C ILE A 114 -3.83 -5.22 -2.87
N GLU A 115 -4.66 -6.20 -2.56
CA GLU A 115 -4.52 -7.53 -3.13
C GLU A 115 -4.78 -7.49 -4.64
N SER A 116 -3.81 -7.99 -5.42
CA SER A 116 -3.85 -8.04 -6.89
C SER A 116 -2.89 -9.10 -7.42
N SER A 117 -3.00 -9.44 -8.71
CA SER A 117 -2.10 -10.40 -9.39
C SER A 117 -0.63 -9.98 -9.40
N LYS A 118 -0.38 -8.66 -9.36
CA LYS A 118 0.95 -8.07 -9.30
C LYS A 118 1.12 -7.26 -8.02
N ILE A 119 2.35 -6.89 -7.70
CA ILE A 119 2.66 -6.12 -6.50
C ILE A 119 1.99 -4.75 -6.59
N LEU A 120 1.09 -4.45 -5.66
CA LEU A 120 0.43 -3.15 -5.56
C LEU A 120 0.47 -2.66 -4.12
N TYR A 121 1.36 -1.70 -3.85
CA TYR A 121 1.47 -1.08 -2.54
C TYR A 121 1.84 0.39 -2.63
N PHE A 122 1.44 1.13 -1.61
CA PHE A 122 1.69 2.56 -1.45
C PHE A 122 2.56 2.78 -0.21
N ILE A 123 3.64 3.57 -0.34
CA ILE A 123 4.39 4.04 0.83
C ILE A 123 3.48 5.01 1.60
N TYR A 124 2.98 4.54 2.75
CA TYR A 124 1.97 5.23 3.54
C TYR A 124 2.63 6.06 4.63
N THR A 125 2.53 7.38 4.52
CA THR A 125 3.07 8.32 5.49
C THR A 125 1.95 9.23 5.99
N GLN A 126 2.03 9.71 7.24
CA GLN A 126 1.02 10.61 7.79
C GLN A 126 0.73 11.82 6.89
N LYS A 127 1.77 12.36 6.24
CA LYS A 127 1.65 13.52 5.35
C LYS A 127 0.86 13.23 4.07
N LYS A 128 0.90 11.99 3.57
CA LYS A 128 0.27 11.57 2.30
C LYS A 128 -0.92 10.62 2.51
N ALA A 129 -1.27 10.30 3.75
CA ALA A 129 -2.30 9.33 4.09
C ALA A 129 -3.64 9.64 3.39
N SER A 130 -4.15 10.86 3.56
CA SER A 130 -5.44 11.27 2.98
C SER A 130 -5.45 11.21 1.45
N GLU A 131 -4.36 11.65 0.80
CA GLU A 131 -4.23 11.62 -0.66
C GLU A 131 -4.22 10.17 -1.19
N ILE A 132 -3.51 9.28 -0.49
CA ILE A 132 -3.44 7.86 -0.82
C ILE A 132 -4.81 7.19 -0.64
N ASP A 133 -5.51 7.47 0.46
CA ASP A 133 -6.82 6.89 0.76
C ASP A 133 -7.88 7.31 -0.27
N ILE A 134 -7.88 8.59 -0.66
CA ILE A 134 -8.73 9.10 -1.74
C ILE A 134 -8.40 8.41 -3.06
N PHE A 135 -7.12 8.26 -3.38
CA PHE A 135 -6.70 7.61 -4.62
C PHE A 135 -7.10 6.13 -4.67
N ILE A 136 -6.95 5.38 -3.56
CA ILE A 136 -7.41 3.98 -3.44
C ILE A 136 -8.93 3.91 -3.65
N LYS A 137 -9.69 4.83 -3.07
CA LYS A 137 -11.13 4.92 -3.29
C LYS A 137 -11.44 5.14 -4.78
N ASN A 138 -10.74 6.06 -5.45
CA ASN A 138 -10.89 6.32 -6.88
C ASN A 138 -10.59 5.08 -7.74
N ILE A 139 -9.56 4.28 -7.38
CA ILE A 139 -9.28 3.00 -8.05
C ILE A 139 -10.50 2.08 -7.98
N PHE A 140 -11.08 1.89 -6.79
CA PHE A 140 -12.23 1.02 -6.60
C PHE A 140 -13.48 1.54 -7.30
N GLU A 141 -13.74 2.84 -7.25
CA GLU A 141 -14.87 3.46 -7.96
C GLU A 141 -14.74 3.27 -9.48
N LYS A 142 -13.54 3.50 -10.04
CA LYS A 142 -13.30 3.34 -11.49
C LYS A 142 -13.41 1.88 -11.91
N ARG A 143 -12.84 0.97 -11.12
CA ARG A 143 -12.97 -0.48 -11.34
C ARG A 143 -14.42 -0.93 -11.31
N ASN A 144 -15.18 -0.50 -10.30
CA ASN A 144 -16.60 -0.86 -10.19
C ASN A 144 -17.42 -0.32 -11.37
N ALA A 145 -17.14 0.94 -11.78
CA ALA A 145 -17.76 1.51 -12.98
C ALA A 145 -17.41 0.72 -14.26
N PHE A 146 -16.17 0.26 -14.40
CA PHE A 146 -15.75 -0.60 -15.51
C PHE A 146 -16.53 -1.92 -15.54
N PHE A 147 -16.68 -2.59 -14.39
CA PHE A 147 -17.43 -3.83 -14.31
C PHE A 147 -18.94 -3.62 -14.57
N LYS A 148 -19.51 -2.53 -14.04
CA LYS A 148 -20.90 -2.18 -14.34
C LYS A 148 -21.10 -1.94 -15.82
N ALA A 149 -20.27 -1.14 -16.46
CA ALA A 149 -20.38 -0.87 -17.89
C ALA A 149 -20.29 -2.13 -18.75
N LYS A 150 -19.50 -3.13 -18.31
CA LYS A 150 -19.27 -4.36 -19.04
C LYS A 150 -20.33 -5.45 -18.80
N TYR A 151 -20.83 -5.56 -17.58
CA TYR A 151 -21.61 -6.73 -17.14
C TYR A 151 -22.97 -6.40 -16.55
N PHE A 152 -23.27 -5.16 -16.24
CA PHE A 152 -24.52 -4.73 -15.63
C PHE A 152 -25.56 -4.30 -16.70
N LEU A 153 -25.75 -5.20 -17.68
CA LEU A 153 -26.69 -5.00 -18.79
C LEU A 153 -27.42 -6.31 -19.06
N ILE A 154 -28.71 -6.22 -19.39
CA ILE A 154 -29.49 -7.37 -19.83
C ILE A 154 -29.12 -7.65 -21.29
N ASP A 155 -28.64 -8.86 -21.56
CA ASP A 155 -28.26 -9.33 -22.88
C ASP A 155 -29.35 -10.25 -23.42
N PRO A 156 -30.02 -9.85 -24.52
CA PRO A 156 -31.10 -10.66 -25.11
C PRO A 156 -30.67 -12.06 -25.56
N VAL A 157 -29.37 -12.26 -25.83
CA VAL A 157 -28.85 -13.53 -26.36
C VAL A 157 -28.51 -14.51 -25.25
N LEU A 158 -28.22 -14.03 -24.05
CA LEU A 158 -27.83 -14.88 -22.93
C LEU A 158 -29.08 -15.39 -22.17
N PRO A 159 -29.08 -16.67 -21.76
CA PRO A 159 -30.18 -17.22 -20.96
C PRO A 159 -30.23 -16.57 -19.56
N TYR A 160 -31.42 -16.56 -18.96
CA TYR A 160 -31.69 -16.00 -17.63
C TYR A 160 -30.65 -16.42 -16.59
N ASN A 161 -30.41 -17.73 -16.44
CA ASN A 161 -29.50 -18.24 -15.41
C ASN A 161 -28.10 -17.72 -15.54
N ALA A 162 -27.57 -17.62 -16.75
CA ALA A 162 -26.22 -17.12 -16.98
C ALA A 162 -26.07 -15.63 -16.58
N GLN A 163 -27.14 -14.85 -16.84
CA GLN A 163 -27.16 -13.43 -16.44
C GLN A 163 -27.34 -13.27 -14.93
N TYR A 164 -28.22 -14.06 -14.32
CA TYR A 164 -28.45 -14.06 -12.88
C TYR A 164 -27.17 -14.41 -12.12
N GLU A 165 -26.47 -15.49 -12.50
CA GLU A 165 -25.17 -15.86 -11.91
C GLU A 165 -24.12 -14.75 -12.05
N ARG A 166 -24.09 -14.05 -13.19
CA ARG A 166 -23.21 -12.90 -13.42
C ARG A 166 -23.52 -11.75 -12.45
N TYR A 167 -24.80 -11.46 -12.18
CA TYR A 167 -25.19 -10.42 -11.22
C TYR A 167 -24.91 -10.84 -9.78
N VAL A 168 -25.11 -12.11 -9.42
CA VAL A 168 -24.69 -12.66 -8.13
C VAL A 168 -23.18 -12.51 -7.96
N TRP A 169 -22.40 -12.78 -9.01
CA TRP A 169 -20.95 -12.60 -8.98
C TRP A 169 -20.56 -11.12 -8.76
N LEU A 170 -21.19 -10.18 -9.47
CA LEU A 170 -20.95 -8.74 -9.28
C LEU A 170 -21.24 -8.30 -7.84
N TYR A 171 -22.34 -8.76 -7.26
CA TYR A 171 -22.75 -8.45 -5.91
C TYR A 171 -21.80 -9.06 -4.87
N THR A 172 -21.49 -10.35 -4.98
CA THR A 172 -20.60 -11.08 -4.07
C THR A 172 -19.20 -10.46 -4.02
N ASN A 173 -18.72 -9.99 -5.17
CA ASN A 173 -17.43 -9.30 -5.26
C ASN A 173 -17.50 -7.79 -4.94
N LYS A 174 -18.66 -7.29 -4.48
CA LYS A 174 -18.86 -5.88 -4.08
C LYS A 174 -18.63 -4.87 -5.21
N TYR A 175 -18.85 -5.26 -6.46
CA TYR A 175 -18.82 -4.34 -7.60
C TYR A 175 -20.11 -3.55 -7.75
N ILE A 176 -21.22 -4.11 -7.24
CA ILE A 176 -22.53 -3.47 -7.13
C ILE A 176 -23.05 -3.56 -5.69
N THR A 177 -23.94 -2.65 -5.34
CA THR A 177 -24.65 -2.62 -4.06
C THR A 177 -25.81 -3.61 -4.04
N GLN A 178 -26.37 -3.91 -2.85
CA GLN A 178 -27.59 -4.70 -2.72
C GLN A 178 -28.75 -4.07 -3.50
N TYR A 179 -28.91 -2.75 -3.41
CA TYR A 179 -29.97 -2.04 -4.12
C TYR A 179 -29.85 -2.22 -5.64
N GLU A 180 -28.67 -2.07 -6.21
CA GLU A 180 -28.42 -2.27 -7.64
C GLU A 180 -28.63 -3.74 -8.06
N PHE A 181 -28.27 -4.69 -7.20
CA PHE A 181 -28.53 -6.11 -7.46
C PHE A 181 -30.03 -6.40 -7.51
N ASP A 182 -30.80 -5.89 -6.56
CA ASP A 182 -32.25 -6.08 -6.49
C ASP A 182 -32.95 -5.44 -7.70
N GLU A 183 -32.53 -4.23 -8.11
CA GLU A 183 -33.04 -3.51 -9.28
C GLU A 183 -32.79 -4.29 -10.58
N ILE A 184 -31.54 -4.71 -10.86
CA ILE A 184 -31.23 -5.45 -12.11
C ILE A 184 -31.86 -6.83 -12.13
N LYS A 185 -32.02 -7.47 -10.96
CA LYS A 185 -32.73 -8.73 -10.85
C LYS A 185 -34.23 -8.56 -11.22
N GLU A 186 -34.87 -7.53 -10.68
CA GLU A 186 -36.28 -7.23 -11.02
C GLU A 186 -36.44 -6.96 -12.51
N ASP A 187 -35.53 -6.23 -13.13
CA ASP A 187 -35.56 -5.97 -14.57
C ASP A 187 -35.31 -7.24 -15.39
N LEU A 188 -34.40 -8.11 -14.94
CA LEU A 188 -34.18 -9.42 -15.57
C LEU A 188 -35.42 -10.30 -15.49
N ASP A 189 -36.09 -10.36 -14.33
CA ASP A 189 -37.31 -11.13 -14.11
C ASP A 189 -38.43 -10.62 -15.01
N LYS A 190 -38.61 -9.29 -15.14
CA LYS A 190 -39.57 -8.68 -16.07
C LYS A 190 -39.24 -8.98 -17.52
N TYR A 191 -37.96 -8.90 -17.90
CA TYR A 191 -37.54 -9.15 -19.29
C TYR A 191 -37.86 -10.58 -19.75
N PHE A 192 -37.62 -11.58 -18.89
CA PHE A 192 -37.88 -12.98 -19.20
C PHE A 192 -39.27 -13.49 -18.79
N ASN A 193 -40.16 -12.59 -18.31
CA ASN A 193 -41.46 -12.96 -17.75
C ASN A 193 -41.37 -14.07 -16.68
N PHE A 194 -40.28 -14.06 -15.94
CA PHE A 194 -40.02 -15.05 -14.90
C PHE A 194 -40.84 -14.73 -13.66
N ASN A 195 -41.81 -15.63 -13.33
CA ASN A 195 -42.58 -15.51 -12.11
C ASN A 195 -42.03 -16.50 -11.07
N PRO A 196 -41.30 -16.03 -10.03
CA PRO A 196 -40.71 -16.91 -9.01
C PRO A 196 -41.74 -17.54 -8.05
N SER A 197 -43.01 -17.25 -8.26
CA SER A 197 -44.16 -17.74 -7.44
C SER A 197 -44.81 -19.01 -7.96
N ILE A 198 -44.21 -19.69 -8.92
CA ILE A 198 -44.71 -20.99 -9.44
C ILE A 198 -43.74 -22.09 -9.05
#